data_13207d8f6efa45c42036b16dd330899a
#
_entry.id   13207d8f6efa45c42036b16dd330899a
#
_cell.length_a   1.000
_cell.length_b   1.000
_cell.length_c   1.000
_cell.angle_alpha   90.00
_cell.angle_beta   90.00
_cell.angle_gamma   90.00
#
_symmetry.space_group_name_H-M   'P 1'
#
loop_
_entity.id
_entity.type
_entity.pdbx_description
1 polymer ?
#
loop_
_entity_poly.entity_id
_entity_poly.type
_entity_poly.pdbx_seq_one_letter_code
_entity_poly.pdbx_strand_id
1 'polypeptide(L)'
;MTAESAYSTERSPAFDATPQRQFGWFVATKKPVFVNAQIPRAALGCAVLIMAPIGIESQGSAATLDALSKILCDAGHIAVRFDPPGTGNSAGECPAGPVWEDWIDSTVDVIAATRQCWPERSVVIVSLQLSTAVALDAIERANLRGLHVSGLVGWAPTVNGKRFLRALKMFGAVALPAGGEQTDGVRTEDQPQSIESGGYAFGTELQESIRRINLSGADAPAVDSVLIIDRDDISSVDPWVKHLRSFTGSQTSIDVVVQKLEGTLGARFDDPEKGVVPVEICSAIADWVDAQRRTDTHRSSQSPEAVRFPLVSTVSLLEHGHEITETVHVMEVPSTAAFDAASILAISTQPADSTAAGLQSRVVITSTGANTSSGPGRLNAVLARRLGRAGHVVVRYDRRGVGGSIGTFRVPPTVSPEIAVSAEAYCPEHVHDLEVVVRHLAKGGRHELDLVGTCSGATLAYRFVLGGHSVLRVGNLVTINQILWDNEVVDLSQESSLVDAKVTGKLLAAVKSPLKWPTLIRSDLHVRRNILRVVRHVVSSAKVPRRDEGDRNPFHRLAATGVRMTQVFDVEEVGPHYLRETYGDSIDRLRRNGQLETWTIEGAGHTFNSAWSKRWLEERLAALLLGGQGNGT
;
A
#
# COMPACT_ATOMS: atom_id res chain seq x y z
N MET A 1 28.09 -2.01 27.09
CA MET A 1 27.01 -1.48 27.97
C MET A 1 25.78 -1.49 27.13
N THR A 2 24.91 -2.41 27.42
CA THR A 2 23.83 -2.97 26.60
C THR A 2 22.59 -2.09 26.62
N ALA A 3 21.98 -1.88 25.48
CA ALA A 3 20.79 -1.07 25.25
C ALA A 3 19.46 -1.80 25.65
N GLU A 4 19.47 -2.47 26.80
CA GLU A 4 18.32 -3.27 27.30
C GLU A 4 17.45 -2.56 28.33
N SER A 5 17.59 -1.25 28.55
CA SER A 5 16.96 -0.57 29.68
C SER A 5 15.97 0.54 29.34
N ALA A 6 15.32 0.54 28.19
CA ALA A 6 14.40 1.64 27.81
C ALA A 6 12.93 1.25 27.61
N TYR A 7 12.50 0.03 27.94
CA TYR A 7 11.09 -0.40 27.79
C TYR A 7 10.41 -0.91 29.06
N SER A 8 10.80 -0.42 30.23
CA SER A 8 10.02 -0.61 31.46
C SER A 8 9.54 0.73 32.01
N THR A 9 8.60 1.36 31.32
CA THR A 9 7.74 2.36 31.97
C THR A 9 6.58 1.61 32.60
N GLU A 10 6.49 1.68 33.93
CA GLU A 10 5.36 1.22 34.72
C GLU A 10 4.05 1.74 34.10
N ARG A 11 3.26 0.82 33.55
CA ARG A 11 1.91 1.12 33.05
C ARG A 11 1.05 1.50 34.26
N SER A 12 0.63 2.75 34.30
CA SER A 12 -0.48 3.15 35.16
C SER A 12 -1.69 2.26 34.86
N PRO A 13 -2.40 1.69 35.87
CA PRO A 13 -3.45 0.68 35.63
C PRO A 13 -4.73 1.18 34.97
N ALA A 14 -4.75 2.39 34.40
CA ALA A 14 -5.95 3.03 33.84
C ALA A 14 -6.12 2.89 32.30
N PHE A 15 -5.19 2.27 31.58
CA PHE A 15 -5.19 2.28 30.10
C PHE A 15 -5.13 0.90 29.42
N ASP A 16 -5.79 -0.09 29.98
CA ASP A 16 -5.91 -1.41 29.35
C ASP A 16 -7.17 -1.51 28.46
N ALA A 17 -7.33 -0.55 27.54
CA ALA A 17 -8.52 -0.48 26.71
C ALA A 17 -8.16 -0.29 25.24
N THR A 18 -8.22 -1.37 24.46
CA THR A 18 -8.06 -1.36 22.99
C THR A 18 -8.97 -0.28 22.37
N PRO A 19 -8.45 0.65 21.54
CA PRO A 19 -9.27 1.67 20.89
C PRO A 19 -10.30 1.04 19.95
N GLN A 20 -11.46 1.69 19.81
CA GLN A 20 -12.44 1.29 18.83
C GLN A 20 -11.93 1.66 17.43
N ARG A 21 -11.79 0.67 16.56
CA ARG A 21 -11.46 0.87 15.14
C ARG A 21 -12.71 0.75 14.28
N GLN A 22 -12.90 1.69 13.36
CA GLN A 22 -14.01 1.73 12.42
C GLN A 22 -13.48 1.83 11.00
N PHE A 23 -13.96 0.95 10.13
CA PHE A 23 -13.61 0.92 8.71
C PHE A 23 -14.85 0.94 7.87
N GLY A 24 -14.82 1.64 6.75
CA GLY A 24 -15.93 1.69 5.82
C GLY A 24 -15.84 2.86 4.87
N TRP A 25 -16.90 3.06 4.12
CA TRP A 25 -17.01 4.20 3.21
C TRP A 25 -17.86 5.30 3.81
N PHE A 26 -17.35 6.52 3.70
CA PHE A 26 -18.10 7.73 3.91
C PHE A 26 -18.72 8.14 2.57
N VAL A 27 -20.06 8.11 2.51
CA VAL A 27 -20.82 8.25 1.27
C VAL A 27 -21.47 9.61 1.09
N ALA A 28 -21.30 10.54 2.04
CA ALA A 28 -21.79 11.90 1.91
C ALA A 28 -20.94 12.78 0.96
N THR A 29 -19.87 12.22 0.42
CA THR A 29 -19.00 12.84 -0.58
C THR A 29 -19.51 12.55 -1.99
N LYS A 30 -19.12 13.36 -2.98
CA LYS A 30 -19.45 13.15 -4.40
C LYS A 30 -19.00 11.77 -4.90
N LYS A 31 -17.84 11.30 -4.41
CA LYS A 31 -17.32 9.96 -4.63
C LYS A 31 -17.05 9.33 -3.26
N PRO A 32 -17.59 8.14 -2.94
CA PRO A 32 -17.35 7.50 -1.67
C PRO A 32 -15.87 7.38 -1.33
N VAL A 33 -15.48 7.82 -0.14
CA VAL A 33 -14.12 7.75 0.37
C VAL A 33 -14.00 6.68 1.45
N PHE A 34 -12.93 5.89 1.38
CA PHE A 34 -12.64 4.88 2.40
C PHE A 34 -12.01 5.54 3.62
N VAL A 35 -12.55 5.24 4.79
CA VAL A 35 -12.14 5.83 6.07
C VAL A 35 -11.70 4.73 7.03
N ASN A 36 -10.63 5.02 7.77
CA ASN A 36 -10.17 4.30 8.95
C ASN A 36 -10.17 5.28 10.13
N ALA A 37 -11.09 5.11 11.07
CA ALA A 37 -11.16 5.91 12.28
C ALA A 37 -10.73 5.09 13.50
N GLN A 38 -9.86 5.65 14.33
CA GLN A 38 -9.45 5.10 15.61
C GLN A 38 -9.93 6.04 16.72
N ILE A 39 -10.79 5.51 17.59
CA ILE A 39 -11.46 6.28 18.64
C ILE A 39 -11.00 5.72 19.99
N PRO A 40 -10.31 6.51 20.83
CA PRO A 40 -9.92 6.08 22.16
C PRO A 40 -11.16 5.94 23.04
N ARG A 41 -11.15 5.02 24.01
CA ARG A 41 -12.26 4.86 24.96
C ARG A 41 -12.53 6.11 25.78
N ALA A 42 -11.48 6.85 26.13
CA ALA A 42 -11.56 8.14 26.81
C ALA A 42 -11.04 9.22 25.85
N ALA A 43 -11.87 9.64 24.88
CA ALA A 43 -11.50 10.72 23.98
C ALA A 43 -11.58 12.07 24.70
N LEU A 44 -10.44 12.54 25.18
CA LEU A 44 -10.30 13.84 25.85
C LEU A 44 -9.59 14.87 24.97
N GLY A 45 -8.99 14.42 23.85
CA GLY A 45 -8.15 15.21 22.98
C GLY A 45 -8.87 15.80 21.76
N CYS A 46 -8.09 16.17 20.76
CA CYS A 46 -8.56 16.69 19.49
C CYS A 46 -9.13 15.58 18.58
N ALA A 47 -9.91 15.98 17.58
CA ALA A 47 -10.19 15.14 16.42
C ALA A 47 -9.18 15.45 15.31
N VAL A 48 -8.37 14.47 14.94
CA VAL A 48 -7.24 14.62 14.02
C VAL A 48 -7.56 13.94 12.70
N LEU A 49 -7.62 14.73 11.62
CA LEU A 49 -7.71 14.21 10.26
C LEU A 49 -6.30 13.98 9.73
N ILE A 50 -6.03 12.78 9.23
CA ILE A 50 -4.72 12.41 8.69
C ILE A 50 -4.85 12.18 7.19
N MET A 51 -4.15 13.00 6.41
CA MET A 51 -4.11 12.96 4.95
C MET A 51 -2.80 12.35 4.49
N ALA A 52 -2.88 11.15 3.90
CA ALA A 52 -1.72 10.46 3.32
C ALA A 52 -1.07 11.30 2.20
N PRO A 53 0.23 11.10 1.92
CA PRO A 53 0.84 11.67 0.73
C PRO A 53 0.15 11.12 -0.52
N ILE A 54 0.20 11.88 -1.62
CA ILE A 54 -0.45 11.52 -2.89
C ILE A 54 0.61 11.05 -3.87
N GLY A 55 0.31 9.96 -4.58
CA GLY A 55 1.23 9.38 -5.55
C GLY A 55 1.99 8.18 -4.98
N ILE A 56 3.21 7.98 -5.45
CA ILE A 56 4.04 6.82 -5.07
C ILE A 56 4.28 6.76 -3.55
N GLU A 57 4.43 7.89 -2.91
CA GLU A 57 4.72 8.02 -1.49
C GLU A 57 3.57 7.48 -0.60
N SER A 58 2.34 7.39 -1.14
CA SER A 58 1.22 6.81 -0.39
C SER A 58 1.42 5.32 -0.10
N GLN A 59 2.22 4.62 -0.90
CA GLN A 59 2.46 3.19 -0.76
C GLN A 59 3.32 2.89 0.48
N GLY A 60 4.38 3.66 0.69
CA GLY A 60 5.31 3.49 1.80
C GLY A 60 4.83 4.13 3.10
N SER A 61 3.80 4.97 3.06
CA SER A 61 3.35 5.69 4.25
C SER A 61 2.42 4.89 5.16
N ALA A 62 1.90 3.75 4.73
CA ALA A 62 0.85 3.02 5.46
C ALA A 62 1.24 2.67 6.90
N ALA A 63 2.44 2.11 7.12
CA ALA A 63 2.93 1.77 8.45
C ALA A 63 3.14 3.00 9.34
N THR A 64 3.69 4.07 8.77
CA THR A 64 3.90 5.35 9.48
C THR A 64 2.56 5.98 9.88
N LEU A 65 1.57 5.99 8.99
CA LEU A 65 0.25 6.55 9.28
C LEU A 65 -0.53 5.71 10.29
N ASP A 66 -0.35 4.40 10.29
CA ASP A 66 -0.95 3.54 11.32
C ASP A 66 -0.30 3.77 12.68
N ALA A 67 1.01 3.87 12.75
CA ALA A 67 1.76 4.22 13.96
C ALA A 67 1.36 5.61 14.50
N LEU A 68 1.28 6.62 13.65
CA LEU A 68 0.81 7.96 14.02
C LEU A 68 -0.62 7.91 14.56
N SER A 69 -1.54 7.21 13.88
CA SER A 69 -2.93 7.04 14.34
C SER A 69 -2.99 6.39 15.72
N LYS A 70 -2.15 5.38 15.96
CA LYS A 70 -2.05 4.68 17.23
C LYS A 70 -1.51 5.60 18.32
N ILE A 71 -0.41 6.31 18.08
CA ILE A 71 0.21 7.24 19.05
C ILE A 71 -0.78 8.34 19.43
N LEU A 72 -1.46 8.94 18.46
CA LEU A 72 -2.51 9.94 18.71
C LEU A 72 -3.66 9.35 19.55
N CYS A 73 -4.09 8.14 19.25
CA CYS A 73 -5.17 7.48 19.96
C CYS A 73 -4.76 7.11 21.40
N ASP A 74 -3.53 6.64 21.59
CA ASP A 74 -2.95 6.35 22.91
C ASP A 74 -2.85 7.65 23.77
N ALA A 75 -2.63 8.80 23.13
CA ALA A 75 -2.67 10.13 23.76
C ALA A 75 -4.10 10.66 24.01
N GLY A 76 -5.14 9.93 23.62
CA GLY A 76 -6.55 10.29 23.83
C GLY A 76 -7.14 11.14 22.71
N HIS A 77 -6.49 11.26 21.55
CA HIS A 77 -7.03 11.93 20.38
C HIS A 77 -7.80 10.95 19.49
N ILE A 78 -8.81 11.46 18.80
CA ILE A 78 -9.53 10.72 17.76
C ILE A 78 -8.72 10.86 16.47
N ALA A 79 -8.33 9.76 15.85
CA ALA A 79 -7.61 9.76 14.59
C ALA A 79 -8.53 9.29 13.44
N VAL A 80 -8.76 10.16 12.45
CA VAL A 80 -9.57 9.87 11.26
C VAL A 80 -8.65 9.93 10.04
N ARG A 81 -8.39 8.80 9.43
CA ARG A 81 -7.63 8.69 8.18
C ARG A 81 -8.57 8.32 7.06
N PHE A 82 -8.42 8.94 5.90
CA PHE A 82 -9.23 8.61 4.72
C PHE A 82 -8.35 8.63 3.46
N ASP A 83 -8.76 7.84 2.49
CA ASP A 83 -8.16 7.83 1.17
C ASP A 83 -8.91 8.84 0.30
N PRO A 84 -8.27 9.88 -0.25
CA PRO A 84 -8.93 10.77 -1.21
C PRO A 84 -9.47 10.02 -2.43
N PRO A 85 -10.47 10.54 -3.16
CA PRO A 85 -10.99 9.93 -4.37
C PRO A 85 -9.90 9.54 -5.37
N GLY A 86 -9.97 8.33 -5.92
CA GLY A 86 -8.95 7.81 -6.84
C GLY A 86 -7.67 7.31 -6.17
N THR A 87 -7.60 7.26 -4.84
CA THR A 87 -6.47 6.70 -4.09
C THR A 87 -6.91 5.54 -3.19
N GLY A 88 -5.99 4.71 -2.74
CA GLY A 88 -6.23 3.62 -1.81
C GLY A 88 -7.44 2.77 -2.18
N ASN A 89 -8.37 2.63 -1.22
CA ASN A 89 -9.62 1.88 -1.38
C ASN A 89 -10.82 2.74 -1.79
N SER A 90 -10.65 4.07 -1.91
CA SER A 90 -11.74 4.98 -2.28
C SER A 90 -12.24 4.80 -3.71
N ALA A 91 -13.45 5.29 -3.95
CA ALA A 91 -14.05 5.30 -5.28
C ALA A 91 -13.29 6.21 -6.26
N GLY A 92 -13.53 6.01 -7.54
CA GLY A 92 -12.93 6.78 -8.62
C GLY A 92 -11.65 6.18 -9.13
N GLU A 93 -11.33 6.52 -10.37
CA GLU A 93 -10.08 6.16 -11.02
C GLU A 93 -9.11 7.33 -10.92
N CYS A 94 -7.85 7.06 -10.68
CA CYS A 94 -6.81 7.98 -11.01
C CYS A 94 -6.34 7.58 -12.41
N PRO A 95 -6.47 8.38 -13.43
CA PRO A 95 -6.31 9.81 -13.47
C PRO A 95 -7.01 10.56 -14.62
N ALA A 96 -8.24 10.44 -14.85
CA ALA A 96 -8.86 11.26 -15.89
C ALA A 96 -9.94 12.15 -15.27
N GLY A 97 -9.67 13.44 -15.12
CA GLY A 97 -10.65 14.42 -14.70
C GLY A 97 -10.21 15.32 -13.54
N PRO A 98 -11.04 16.24 -13.07
CA PRO A 98 -10.72 17.25 -12.06
C PRO A 98 -10.59 16.65 -10.66
N VAL A 99 -9.53 15.87 -10.46
CA VAL A 99 -9.25 15.14 -9.21
C VAL A 99 -8.93 16.11 -8.07
N TRP A 100 -8.34 17.27 -8.37
CA TRP A 100 -7.96 18.26 -7.36
C TRP A 100 -9.16 18.78 -6.59
N GLU A 101 -10.22 19.16 -7.29
CA GLU A 101 -11.48 19.63 -6.67
C GLU A 101 -12.16 18.50 -5.90
N ASP A 102 -12.18 17.28 -6.42
CA ASP A 102 -12.74 16.13 -5.71
C ASP A 102 -11.97 15.86 -4.39
N TRP A 103 -10.65 16.08 -4.34
CA TRP A 103 -9.86 15.95 -3.13
C TRP A 103 -10.19 17.04 -2.09
N ILE A 104 -10.32 18.30 -2.54
CA ILE A 104 -10.71 19.40 -1.67
C ILE A 104 -12.12 19.14 -1.11
N ASP A 105 -13.10 18.88 -1.97
CA ASP A 105 -14.49 18.69 -1.57
C ASP A 105 -14.64 17.51 -0.59
N SER A 106 -14.00 16.37 -0.87
CA SER A 106 -14.04 15.23 0.04
C SER A 106 -13.39 15.53 1.40
N THR A 107 -12.30 16.31 1.41
CA THR A 107 -11.67 16.75 2.66
C THR A 107 -12.60 17.64 3.48
N VAL A 108 -13.28 18.60 2.83
CA VAL A 108 -14.26 19.48 3.48
C VAL A 108 -15.43 18.68 4.06
N ASP A 109 -15.93 17.70 3.32
CA ASP A 109 -17.03 16.86 3.78
C ASP A 109 -16.62 15.97 4.98
N VAL A 110 -15.38 15.45 4.99
CA VAL A 110 -14.82 14.72 6.13
C VAL A 110 -14.62 15.65 7.35
N ILE A 111 -14.17 16.91 7.15
CA ILE A 111 -14.12 17.92 8.21
C ILE A 111 -15.51 18.15 8.79
N ALA A 112 -16.53 18.33 7.94
CA ALA A 112 -17.90 18.56 8.37
C ALA A 112 -18.44 17.37 9.19
N ALA A 113 -18.25 16.14 8.72
CA ALA A 113 -18.64 14.93 9.45
C ALA A 113 -17.92 14.82 10.80
N THR A 114 -16.61 15.13 10.84
CA THR A 114 -15.81 15.13 12.06
C THR A 114 -16.36 16.13 13.09
N ARG A 115 -16.66 17.34 12.64
CA ARG A 115 -17.27 18.39 13.49
C ARG A 115 -18.67 18.00 13.98
N GLN A 116 -19.44 17.32 13.14
CA GLN A 116 -20.78 16.84 13.53
C GLN A 116 -20.69 15.74 14.59
N CYS A 117 -19.74 14.80 14.44
CA CYS A 117 -19.55 13.71 15.39
C CYS A 117 -19.00 14.21 16.74
N TRP A 118 -18.07 15.17 16.70
CA TRP A 118 -17.35 15.65 17.90
C TRP A 118 -17.32 17.19 17.94
N PRO A 119 -18.45 17.85 18.13
CA PRO A 119 -18.59 19.32 18.04
C PRO A 119 -17.73 20.06 19.08
N GLU A 120 -17.50 19.44 20.24
CA GLU A 120 -16.73 20.02 21.36
C GLU A 120 -15.20 19.89 21.17
N ARG A 121 -14.75 19.17 20.11
CA ARG A 121 -13.31 18.90 19.93
C ARG A 121 -12.68 19.88 18.96
N SER A 122 -11.46 20.31 19.24
CA SER A 122 -10.63 20.98 18.25
C SER A 122 -10.36 20.02 17.08
N VAL A 123 -10.48 20.50 15.85
CA VAL A 123 -10.14 19.75 14.65
C VAL A 123 -8.75 20.16 14.20
N VAL A 124 -7.87 19.19 14.05
CA VAL A 124 -6.51 19.36 13.55
C VAL A 124 -6.33 18.51 12.29
N ILE A 125 -5.64 19.04 11.29
CA ILE A 125 -5.30 18.27 10.09
C ILE A 125 -3.80 17.98 10.10
N VAL A 126 -3.42 16.72 9.95
CA VAL A 126 -2.05 16.27 9.67
C VAL A 126 -1.97 15.88 8.20
N SER A 127 -1.15 16.58 7.44
CA SER A 127 -1.02 16.41 6.00
C SER A 127 0.43 16.17 5.60
N LEU A 128 0.65 15.24 4.65
CA LEU A 128 1.98 14.88 4.20
C LEU A 128 2.20 15.34 2.75
N GLN A 129 3.34 15.99 2.50
CA GLN A 129 3.83 16.37 1.16
C GLN A 129 2.79 17.15 0.33
N LEU A 130 2.31 16.59 -0.81
CA LEU A 130 1.37 17.26 -1.70
C LEU A 130 -0.01 17.48 -1.04
N SER A 131 -0.42 16.60 -0.13
CA SER A 131 -1.69 16.72 0.57
C SER A 131 -1.77 17.98 1.44
N THR A 132 -0.63 18.62 1.79
CA THR A 132 -0.63 19.90 2.50
C THR A 132 -1.28 21.01 1.69
N ALA A 133 -1.05 21.06 0.38
CA ALA A 133 -1.71 22.03 -0.48
C ALA A 133 -3.22 21.78 -0.58
N VAL A 134 -3.63 20.51 -0.70
CA VAL A 134 -5.05 20.14 -0.68
C VAL A 134 -5.70 20.52 0.66
N ALA A 135 -4.98 20.27 1.77
CA ALA A 135 -5.47 20.62 3.12
C ALA A 135 -5.68 22.12 3.27
N LEU A 136 -4.77 22.95 2.76
CA LEU A 136 -4.90 24.42 2.81
C LEU A 136 -6.13 24.90 2.05
N ASP A 137 -6.32 24.45 0.80
CA ASP A 137 -7.50 24.79 0.00
C ASP A 137 -8.80 24.30 0.68
N ALA A 138 -8.77 23.11 1.29
CA ALA A 138 -9.91 22.56 2.01
C ALA A 138 -10.23 23.32 3.29
N ILE A 139 -9.22 23.76 4.06
CA ILE A 139 -9.37 24.57 5.27
C ILE A 139 -10.03 25.92 4.92
N GLU A 140 -9.57 26.59 3.87
CA GLU A 140 -10.18 27.84 3.41
C GLU A 140 -11.66 27.64 3.07
N ARG A 141 -11.97 26.61 2.28
CA ARG A 141 -13.35 26.30 1.88
C ARG A 141 -14.22 25.87 3.07
N ALA A 142 -13.67 25.10 4.02
CA ALA A 142 -14.35 24.72 5.24
C ALA A 142 -14.67 25.92 6.12
N ASN A 143 -13.72 26.85 6.27
CA ASN A 143 -13.89 28.07 7.05
C ASN A 143 -15.00 28.97 6.47
N LEU A 144 -15.09 29.08 5.14
CA LEU A 144 -16.20 29.79 4.47
C LEU A 144 -17.57 29.16 4.77
N ARG A 145 -17.62 27.88 5.16
CA ARG A 145 -18.82 27.17 5.61
C ARG A 145 -19.01 27.21 7.13
N GLY A 146 -18.20 27.98 7.87
CA GLY A 146 -18.23 28.04 9.33
C GLY A 146 -17.66 26.82 10.04
N LEU A 147 -16.89 25.97 9.32
CA LEU A 147 -16.26 24.77 9.85
C LEU A 147 -14.80 25.12 10.23
N HIS A 148 -14.60 25.54 11.47
CA HIS A 148 -13.29 25.95 11.95
C HIS A 148 -12.33 24.75 12.13
N VAL A 149 -11.11 24.89 11.63
CA VAL A 149 -9.97 23.98 11.83
C VAL A 149 -8.94 24.73 12.67
N SER A 150 -8.60 24.20 13.86
CA SER A 150 -7.72 24.90 14.81
C SER A 150 -6.24 24.78 14.46
N GLY A 151 -5.81 23.68 13.85
CA GLY A 151 -4.39 23.48 13.56
C GLY A 151 -4.12 22.69 12.31
N LEU A 152 -2.96 22.98 11.71
CA LEU A 152 -2.44 22.27 10.55
C LEU A 152 -1.02 21.78 10.82
N VAL A 153 -0.79 20.50 10.60
CA VAL A 153 0.56 19.92 10.52
C VAL A 153 0.91 19.70 9.05
N GLY A 154 1.97 20.35 8.57
CA GLY A 154 2.56 20.09 7.27
C GLY A 154 3.84 19.26 7.42
N TRP A 155 3.78 17.97 7.13
CA TRP A 155 4.94 17.10 7.18
C TRP A 155 5.59 16.99 5.81
N ALA A 156 6.83 17.50 5.69
CA ALA A 156 7.60 17.60 4.45
C ALA A 156 6.78 18.22 3.29
N PRO A 157 6.11 19.36 3.51
CA PRO A 157 5.11 19.90 2.58
C PRO A 157 5.67 20.23 1.21
N THR A 158 4.87 20.02 0.18
CA THR A 158 5.19 20.47 -1.19
C THR A 158 4.96 21.97 -1.31
N VAL A 159 6.01 22.77 -1.10
CA VAL A 159 5.93 24.25 -1.15
C VAL A 159 5.79 24.78 -2.57
N ASN A 160 6.35 24.08 -3.56
CA ASN A 160 6.35 24.51 -4.97
C ASN A 160 5.98 23.36 -5.93
N GLY A 161 4.82 23.46 -6.55
CA GLY A 161 4.29 22.44 -7.43
C GLY A 161 5.08 22.25 -8.72
N LYS A 162 5.73 23.30 -9.28
CA LYS A 162 6.59 23.15 -10.47
C LYS A 162 7.82 22.29 -10.15
N ARG A 163 8.37 22.44 -8.94
CA ARG A 163 9.50 21.63 -8.47
C ARG A 163 9.06 20.18 -8.25
N PHE A 164 7.89 19.97 -7.64
CA PHE A 164 7.29 18.64 -7.45
C PHE A 164 7.11 17.91 -8.79
N LEU A 165 6.47 18.54 -9.78
CA LEU A 165 6.26 17.94 -11.10
C LEU A 165 7.57 17.60 -11.82
N ARG A 166 8.63 18.40 -11.64
CA ARG A 166 9.96 18.08 -12.19
C ARG A 166 10.55 16.83 -11.53
N ALA A 167 10.47 16.74 -10.20
CA ALA A 167 10.92 15.55 -9.47
C ALA A 167 10.14 14.31 -9.89
N LEU A 168 8.81 14.42 -10.00
CA LEU A 168 7.94 13.33 -10.43
C LEU A 168 8.31 12.81 -11.83
N LYS A 169 8.58 13.70 -12.79
CA LYS A 169 9.06 13.33 -14.14
C LYS A 169 10.40 12.60 -14.09
N MET A 170 11.34 13.04 -13.24
CA MET A 170 12.63 12.39 -13.08
C MET A 170 12.48 10.98 -12.49
N PHE A 171 11.63 10.79 -11.49
CA PHE A 171 11.32 9.48 -10.91
C PHE A 171 10.66 8.56 -11.94
N GLY A 172 9.69 9.04 -12.69
CA GLY A 172 9.03 8.27 -13.76
C GLY A 172 10.01 7.82 -14.85
N ALA A 173 10.96 8.69 -15.24
CA ALA A 173 11.98 8.35 -16.24
C ALA A 173 13.02 7.35 -15.75
N VAL A 174 13.34 7.33 -14.44
CA VAL A 174 14.28 6.37 -13.83
C VAL A 174 13.62 5.00 -13.63
N ALA A 175 12.32 4.96 -13.41
CA ALA A 175 11.56 3.73 -13.22
C ALA A 175 11.29 2.97 -14.53
N LEU A 176 11.42 3.63 -15.69
CA LEU A 176 11.33 2.97 -16.99
C LEU A 176 12.69 2.32 -17.32
N PRO A 177 12.73 1.07 -17.80
CA PRO A 177 13.96 0.46 -18.28
C PRO A 177 14.59 1.32 -19.37
N ALA A 178 15.90 1.61 -19.25
CA ALA A 178 16.65 2.28 -20.30
C ALA A 178 16.77 1.33 -21.51
N GLY A 179 15.90 1.49 -22.48
CA GLY A 179 15.90 0.68 -23.72
C GLY A 179 14.56 0.13 -24.15
N GLY A 180 13.51 0.38 -23.42
CA GLY A 180 12.17 0.11 -23.93
C GLY A 180 11.91 1.03 -25.14
N GLU A 181 12.29 0.59 -26.36
CA GLU A 181 11.61 1.05 -27.55
C GLU A 181 10.12 0.85 -27.25
N GLN A 182 9.40 1.96 -27.25
CA GLN A 182 7.96 1.92 -27.17
C GLN A 182 7.48 1.02 -28.32
N THR A 183 7.22 -0.24 -27.98
CA THR A 183 6.56 -1.12 -28.93
C THR A 183 5.30 -0.40 -29.39
N ASP A 184 5.18 -0.21 -30.69
CA ASP A 184 4.14 0.53 -31.42
C ASP A 184 2.71 -0.03 -31.26
N GLY A 185 2.40 -0.64 -30.14
CA GLY A 185 1.11 -1.21 -29.83
C GLY A 185 0.47 -0.55 -28.61
N VAL A 186 -0.29 0.50 -28.87
CA VAL A 186 -1.21 1.21 -27.95
C VAL A 186 -0.64 2.50 -27.33
N ARG A 187 -0.05 3.37 -28.15
CA ARG A 187 -0.31 4.80 -27.97
C ARG A 187 -1.67 5.06 -28.60
N THR A 188 -2.70 5.12 -27.78
CA THR A 188 -3.92 5.83 -28.22
C THR A 188 -3.51 7.30 -28.33
N GLU A 189 -3.57 7.86 -29.52
CA GLU A 189 -3.25 9.27 -29.84
C GLU A 189 -4.07 10.27 -29.01
N ASP A 190 -5.00 9.81 -28.18
CA ASP A 190 -5.94 10.59 -27.39
C ASP A 190 -5.58 10.80 -25.90
N GLN A 191 -4.40 10.37 -25.40
CA GLN A 191 -4.01 10.69 -24.02
C GLN A 191 -2.95 11.79 -23.98
N PRO A 192 -3.35 13.06 -23.74
CA PRO A 192 -2.40 14.15 -23.64
C PRO A 192 -1.49 13.97 -22.44
N GLN A 193 -0.18 13.83 -22.66
CA GLN A 193 0.95 14.13 -21.77
C GLN A 193 0.75 13.87 -20.26
N SER A 194 0.23 12.70 -19.87
CA SER A 194 0.20 12.31 -18.45
C SER A 194 1.61 12.00 -17.95
N ILE A 195 1.91 12.39 -16.70
CA ILE A 195 3.11 11.95 -16.00
C ILE A 195 2.73 10.70 -15.19
N GLU A 196 3.37 9.59 -15.46
CA GLU A 196 3.20 8.37 -14.67
C GLU A 196 4.34 8.18 -13.68
N SER A 197 4.01 7.86 -12.43
CA SER A 197 4.99 7.56 -11.40
C SER A 197 4.40 6.59 -10.37
N GLY A 198 5.05 5.45 -10.16
CA GLY A 198 4.67 4.46 -9.16
C GLY A 198 3.24 3.93 -9.30
N GLY A 199 2.71 3.87 -10.52
CA GLY A 199 1.35 3.41 -10.78
C GLY A 199 0.27 4.47 -10.70
N TYR A 200 0.65 5.71 -10.45
CA TYR A 200 -0.23 6.88 -10.49
C TYR A 200 0.03 7.68 -11.74
N ALA A 201 -1.03 8.06 -12.45
CA ALA A 201 -0.94 8.95 -13.59
C ALA A 201 -1.49 10.32 -13.21
N PHE A 202 -0.75 11.35 -13.55
CA PHE A 202 -1.10 12.75 -13.33
C PHE A 202 -1.48 13.35 -14.67
N GLY A 203 -2.78 13.42 -14.96
CA GLY A 203 -3.32 14.01 -16.18
C GLY A 203 -3.03 15.51 -16.28
N THR A 204 -3.24 16.09 -17.45
CA THR A 204 -2.90 17.49 -17.74
C THR A 204 -3.55 18.47 -16.76
N GLU A 205 -4.84 18.29 -16.47
CA GLU A 205 -5.59 19.16 -15.56
C GLU A 205 -5.06 19.10 -14.13
N LEU A 206 -4.74 17.90 -13.62
CA LEU A 206 -4.12 17.72 -12.31
C LEU A 206 -2.72 18.36 -12.29
N GLN A 207 -1.92 18.19 -13.36
CA GLN A 207 -0.63 18.85 -13.47
C GLN A 207 -0.74 20.38 -13.45
N GLU A 208 -1.78 20.94 -14.05
CA GLU A 208 -2.03 22.37 -14.02
C GLU A 208 -2.38 22.86 -12.62
N SER A 209 -3.24 22.13 -11.89
CA SER A 209 -3.56 22.43 -10.50
C SER A 209 -2.32 22.37 -9.62
N ILE A 210 -1.52 21.30 -9.74
CA ILE A 210 -0.26 21.18 -9.01
C ILE A 210 0.72 22.31 -9.40
N ARG A 211 0.82 22.69 -10.67
CA ARG A 211 1.74 23.75 -11.14
C ARG A 211 1.46 25.11 -10.51
N ARG A 212 0.22 25.36 -10.10
CA ARG A 212 -0.21 26.61 -9.43
C ARG A 212 0.23 26.68 -7.98
N ILE A 213 0.55 25.54 -7.34
CA ILE A 213 0.97 25.52 -5.94
C ILE A 213 2.22 26.37 -5.75
N ASN A 214 2.09 27.38 -4.89
CA ASN A 214 3.17 28.23 -4.40
C ASN A 214 2.83 28.71 -2.98
N LEU A 215 3.15 27.91 -1.98
CA LEU A 215 2.79 28.20 -0.59
C LEU A 215 3.46 29.48 -0.08
N SER A 216 4.59 29.88 -0.68
CA SER A 216 5.30 31.13 -0.30
C SER A 216 4.59 32.41 -0.73
N GLY A 217 3.53 32.33 -1.51
CA GLY A 217 2.73 33.47 -1.97
C GLY A 217 1.23 33.25 -1.76
N ALA A 218 0.84 32.24 -0.99
CA ALA A 218 -0.54 31.95 -0.68
C ALA A 218 -1.07 32.90 0.40
N ASP A 219 -2.41 33.03 0.51
CA ASP A 219 -3.03 33.74 1.61
C ASP A 219 -2.74 33.07 2.96
N ALA A 220 -2.95 33.81 4.05
CA ALA A 220 -2.80 33.27 5.40
C ALA A 220 -3.77 32.10 5.61
N PRO A 221 -3.30 30.92 6.03
CA PRO A 221 -4.21 29.80 6.29
C PRO A 221 -5.19 30.17 7.43
N ALA A 222 -6.45 29.78 7.26
CA ALA A 222 -7.50 30.06 8.22
C ALA A 222 -7.48 29.05 9.40
N VAL A 223 -6.34 29.02 10.12
CA VAL A 223 -6.09 28.18 11.30
C VAL A 223 -5.46 28.99 12.41
N ASP A 224 -5.55 28.52 13.65
CA ASP A 224 -4.94 29.20 14.80
C ASP A 224 -3.42 28.96 14.87
N SER A 225 -2.99 27.76 14.44
CA SER A 225 -1.58 27.36 14.54
C SER A 225 -1.14 26.39 13.44
N VAL A 226 0.15 26.44 13.10
CA VAL A 226 0.78 25.58 12.07
C VAL A 226 2.05 24.94 12.64
N LEU A 227 2.15 23.62 12.59
CA LEU A 227 3.38 22.89 12.79
C LEU A 227 3.95 22.47 11.42
N ILE A 228 5.19 22.77 11.17
CA ILE A 228 5.91 22.32 9.98
C ILE A 228 7.02 21.37 10.40
N ILE A 229 6.96 20.13 9.94
CA ILE A 229 8.06 19.17 10.03
C ILE A 229 8.83 19.22 8.71
N ASP A 230 10.04 19.75 8.74
CA ASP A 230 10.89 19.84 7.55
C ASP A 230 11.61 18.51 7.29
N ARG A 231 12.09 18.34 6.08
CA ARG A 231 12.91 17.20 5.69
C ARG A 231 14.30 17.31 6.34
N ASP A 232 14.87 16.17 6.70
CA ASP A 232 16.19 16.03 7.29
C ASP A 232 17.34 16.18 6.25
N ASP A 233 17.06 15.88 4.96
CA ASP A 233 18.05 15.92 3.88
C ASP A 233 18.13 17.28 3.16
N ILE A 234 17.00 17.90 2.86
CA ILE A 234 16.92 19.15 2.09
C ILE A 234 15.86 20.05 2.70
N SER A 235 16.27 21.23 3.22
CA SER A 235 15.29 22.25 3.62
C SER A 235 14.61 22.85 2.40
N SER A 236 13.29 22.74 2.36
CA SER A 236 12.46 23.28 1.28
C SER A 236 11.37 24.22 1.77
N VAL A 237 11.20 24.33 3.08
CA VAL A 237 10.08 25.04 3.72
C VAL A 237 10.38 26.48 4.08
N ASP A 238 11.66 26.90 4.15
CA ASP A 238 12.05 28.25 4.59
C ASP A 238 11.28 29.39 3.94
N PRO A 239 11.01 29.39 2.60
CA PRO A 239 10.24 30.46 1.97
C PRO A 239 8.79 30.51 2.50
N TRP A 240 8.17 29.35 2.75
CA TRP A 240 6.83 29.29 3.30
C TRP A 240 6.79 29.70 4.77
N VAL A 241 7.75 29.26 5.57
CA VAL A 241 7.89 29.65 6.98
C VAL A 241 8.04 31.17 7.11
N LYS A 242 8.93 31.77 6.30
CA LYS A 242 9.11 33.23 6.25
C LYS A 242 7.81 33.94 5.89
N HIS A 243 7.08 33.40 4.94
CA HIS A 243 5.80 33.94 4.50
C HIS A 243 4.74 33.85 5.59
N LEU A 244 4.57 32.68 6.23
CA LEU A 244 3.63 32.52 7.35
C LEU A 244 3.93 33.48 8.50
N ARG A 245 5.19 33.64 8.85
CA ARG A 245 5.62 34.58 9.90
C ARG A 245 5.39 36.06 9.55
N SER A 246 5.22 36.40 8.28
CA SER A 246 4.90 37.77 7.87
C SER A 246 3.47 38.18 8.22
N PHE A 247 2.57 37.22 8.48
CA PHE A 247 1.22 37.47 8.96
C PHE A 247 1.16 37.71 10.48
N THR A 248 2.23 37.39 11.23
CA THR A 248 2.31 37.61 12.68
C THR A 248 2.35 39.11 12.95
N GLY A 249 1.30 39.67 13.58
CA GLY A 249 1.19 41.12 13.84
C GLY A 249 0.05 41.80 13.07
N SER A 250 -0.61 41.10 12.12
CA SER A 250 -1.89 41.50 11.55
C SER A 250 -3.05 41.04 12.43
N GLN A 251 -4.30 41.36 12.07
CA GLN A 251 -5.50 40.96 12.84
C GLN A 251 -5.66 39.43 13.00
N THR A 252 -4.88 38.63 12.27
CA THR A 252 -4.79 37.16 12.37
C THR A 252 -3.38 36.78 12.79
N SER A 253 -3.18 36.47 14.07
CA SER A 253 -1.92 35.92 14.57
C SER A 253 -1.96 34.40 14.42
N ILE A 254 -1.08 33.84 13.58
CA ILE A 254 -0.91 32.40 13.43
C ILE A 254 0.35 32.01 14.21
N ASP A 255 0.22 31.01 15.11
CA ASP A 255 1.38 30.44 15.77
C ASP A 255 2.08 29.45 14.81
N VAL A 256 3.36 29.69 14.51
CA VAL A 256 4.14 28.88 13.54
C VAL A 256 5.31 28.22 14.22
N VAL A 257 5.20 26.92 14.43
CA VAL A 257 6.25 26.05 14.96
C VAL A 257 6.93 25.32 13.79
N VAL A 258 8.25 25.32 13.78
CA VAL A 258 9.03 24.56 12.78
C VAL A 258 9.96 23.61 13.50
N GLN A 259 9.92 22.35 13.12
CA GLN A 259 10.79 21.31 13.66
C GLN A 259 11.54 20.64 12.50
N LYS A 260 12.83 20.41 12.73
CA LYS A 260 13.66 19.61 11.82
C LYS A 260 14.06 18.35 12.58
N LEU A 261 13.33 17.26 12.32
CA LEU A 261 13.52 15.99 13.00
C LEU A 261 14.09 14.98 12.00
N GLU A 262 15.02 14.16 12.48
CA GLU A 262 15.55 13.05 11.70
C GLU A 262 14.48 11.97 11.49
N GLY A 263 14.55 11.28 10.35
CA GLY A 263 13.69 10.14 10.06
C GLY A 263 12.72 10.32 8.90
N THR A 264 12.47 11.54 8.40
CA THR A 264 11.62 11.72 7.21
C THR A 264 12.20 11.00 5.99
N LEU A 265 13.51 11.08 5.78
CA LEU A 265 14.20 10.34 4.71
C LEU A 265 14.19 8.84 4.98
N GLY A 266 14.41 8.42 6.21
CA GLY A 266 14.39 7.02 6.64
C GLY A 266 13.00 6.37 6.54
N ALA A 267 11.92 7.15 6.56
CA ALA A 267 10.57 6.66 6.39
C ALA A 267 10.32 6.06 4.99
N ARG A 268 11.15 6.44 3.97
CA ARG A 268 11.12 5.86 2.62
C ARG A 268 9.72 5.67 2.07
N PHE A 269 8.91 6.72 2.07
CA PHE A 269 7.53 6.66 1.56
C PHE A 269 7.43 6.17 0.11
N ASP A 270 8.53 6.24 -0.64
CA ASP A 270 8.70 5.71 -1.99
C ASP A 270 8.99 4.19 -2.05
N ASP A 271 9.42 3.59 -0.93
CA ASP A 271 9.80 2.18 -0.85
C ASP A 271 9.30 1.53 0.46
N PRO A 272 8.10 0.95 0.47
CA PRO A 272 7.47 0.41 1.69
C PRO A 272 8.26 -0.75 2.32
N GLU A 273 9.14 -1.42 1.55
CA GLU A 273 9.94 -2.53 2.08
C GLU A 273 11.18 -2.07 2.86
N LYS A 274 11.58 -0.81 2.71
CA LYS A 274 12.76 -0.24 3.35
C LYS A 274 12.46 0.91 4.29
N GLY A 275 11.19 1.30 4.40
CA GLY A 275 10.76 2.38 5.25
C GLY A 275 10.86 2.01 6.73
N VAL A 276 11.40 2.93 7.53
CA VAL A 276 11.39 2.84 8.99
C VAL A 276 10.38 3.85 9.53
N VAL A 277 9.50 3.40 10.43
CA VAL A 277 8.52 4.30 11.06
C VAL A 277 9.25 5.34 11.91
N PRO A 278 9.14 6.64 11.61
CA PRO A 278 9.80 7.70 12.36
C PRO A 278 9.00 8.04 13.64
N VAL A 279 9.13 7.20 14.66
CA VAL A 279 8.37 7.29 15.91
C VAL A 279 8.54 8.64 16.59
N GLU A 280 9.74 9.22 16.56
CA GLU A 280 10.03 10.54 17.14
C GLU A 280 9.22 11.65 16.47
N ILE A 281 9.08 11.61 15.16
CA ILE A 281 8.24 12.57 14.42
C ILE A 281 6.77 12.36 14.79
N CYS A 282 6.31 11.12 14.84
CA CYS A 282 4.92 10.81 15.20
C CYS A 282 4.61 11.29 16.62
N SER A 283 5.54 11.10 17.57
CA SER A 283 5.40 11.58 18.95
C SER A 283 5.38 13.10 19.04
N ALA A 284 6.29 13.78 18.32
CA ALA A 284 6.32 15.24 18.29
C ALA A 284 5.04 15.85 17.70
N ILE A 285 4.44 15.19 16.70
CA ILE A 285 3.14 15.59 16.16
C ILE A 285 2.06 15.42 17.23
N ALA A 286 2.04 14.29 17.96
CA ALA A 286 1.05 14.06 19.00
C ALA A 286 1.17 15.05 20.16
N ASP A 287 2.39 15.37 20.60
CA ASP A 287 2.65 16.37 21.64
C ASP A 287 2.16 17.76 21.24
N TRP A 288 2.41 18.13 19.97
CA TRP A 288 1.93 19.41 19.45
C TRP A 288 0.40 19.44 19.33
N VAL A 289 -0.21 18.34 18.88
CA VAL A 289 -1.68 18.22 18.81
C VAL A 289 -2.30 18.30 20.19
N ASP A 290 -1.64 17.76 21.21
CA ASP A 290 -2.11 17.85 22.58
C ASP A 290 -2.20 19.31 23.08
N ALA A 291 -1.26 20.15 22.68
CA ALA A 291 -1.31 21.58 22.97
C ALA A 291 -2.47 22.34 22.29
N GLN A 292 -3.11 21.74 21.25
CA GLN A 292 -4.27 22.33 20.57
C GLN A 292 -5.61 22.01 21.26
N ARG A 293 -5.60 21.32 22.38
CA ARG A 293 -6.81 21.02 23.15
C ARG A 293 -7.49 22.31 23.57
N ARG A 294 -8.80 22.39 23.37
CA ARG A 294 -9.58 23.48 23.93
C ARG A 294 -9.61 23.34 25.45
N THR A 295 -9.30 24.43 26.14
CA THR A 295 -9.33 24.52 27.60
C THR A 295 -10.74 24.58 28.17
N ASP A 296 -11.77 24.50 27.32
CA ASP A 296 -13.15 24.62 27.73
C ASP A 296 -13.59 23.46 28.63
N THR A 297 -13.97 23.83 29.83
CA THR A 297 -14.33 22.99 30.98
C THR A 297 -15.66 22.24 30.85
N HIS A 298 -16.37 22.33 29.73
CA HIS A 298 -17.61 21.59 29.51
C HIS A 298 -17.28 20.14 29.10
N ARG A 299 -17.21 19.26 30.11
CA ARG A 299 -17.23 17.81 29.89
C ARG A 299 -18.55 17.45 29.20
N SER A 300 -18.51 17.06 27.93
CA SER A 300 -19.62 16.39 27.29
C SER A 300 -20.01 15.18 28.14
N SER A 301 -21.28 15.07 28.49
CA SER A 301 -21.84 13.95 29.27
C SER A 301 -21.93 12.66 28.44
N GLN A 302 -21.64 12.71 27.13
CA GLN A 302 -21.67 11.54 26.26
C GLN A 302 -20.32 10.81 26.32
N SER A 303 -20.39 9.51 26.58
CA SER A 303 -19.20 8.64 26.42
C SER A 303 -18.75 8.70 24.96
N PRO A 304 -17.47 8.96 24.69
CA PRO A 304 -16.93 8.98 23.31
C PRO A 304 -17.17 7.67 22.55
N GLU A 305 -17.30 6.56 23.25
CA GLU A 305 -17.61 5.24 22.68
C GLU A 305 -18.98 5.16 22.00
N ALA A 306 -19.92 6.04 22.36
CA ALA A 306 -21.26 6.06 21.76
C ALA A 306 -21.26 6.74 20.40
N VAL A 307 -20.25 7.55 20.07
CA VAL A 307 -20.19 8.31 18.82
C VAL A 307 -19.41 7.52 17.77
N ARG A 308 -20.09 7.22 16.67
CA ARG A 308 -19.49 6.56 15.51
C ARG A 308 -19.36 7.53 14.35
N PHE A 309 -18.24 7.45 13.62
CA PHE A 309 -18.16 8.13 12.34
C PHE A 309 -19.20 7.52 11.37
N PRO A 310 -19.87 8.32 10.52
CA PRO A 310 -20.99 7.84 9.71
C PRO A 310 -20.52 7.03 8.50
N LEU A 311 -20.03 5.81 8.74
CA LEU A 311 -19.54 4.89 7.73
C LEU A 311 -20.57 3.82 7.38
N VAL A 312 -20.57 3.40 6.13
CA VAL A 312 -21.26 2.21 5.67
C VAL A 312 -20.23 1.10 5.42
N SER A 313 -20.58 -0.13 5.80
CA SER A 313 -19.74 -1.31 5.53
C SER A 313 -19.85 -1.79 4.08
N THR A 314 -20.91 -1.40 3.39
CA THR A 314 -21.18 -1.80 2.00
C THR A 314 -21.50 -0.56 1.17
N VAL A 315 -20.91 -0.46 -0.01
CA VAL A 315 -21.09 0.65 -0.95
C VAL A 315 -21.28 0.12 -2.37
N SER A 316 -22.20 0.75 -3.11
CA SER A 316 -22.30 0.58 -4.56
C SER A 316 -21.44 1.61 -5.27
N LEU A 317 -20.63 1.15 -6.22
CA LEU A 317 -19.74 1.97 -7.02
C LEU A 317 -20.08 1.81 -8.49
N LEU A 318 -20.16 2.92 -9.21
CA LEU A 318 -20.31 2.92 -10.66
C LEU A 318 -18.91 2.99 -11.31
N GLU A 319 -18.47 1.89 -11.90
CA GLU A 319 -17.16 1.77 -12.52
C GLU A 319 -17.34 1.42 -14.00
N HIS A 320 -16.89 2.29 -14.91
CA HIS A 320 -17.05 2.13 -16.38
C HIS A 320 -18.47 1.77 -16.82
N GLY A 321 -19.48 2.39 -16.23
CA GLY A 321 -20.89 2.14 -16.57
C GLY A 321 -21.49 0.87 -15.97
N HIS A 322 -20.74 0.11 -15.17
CA HIS A 322 -21.21 -1.06 -14.45
C HIS A 322 -21.28 -0.80 -12.96
N GLU A 323 -22.35 -1.23 -12.32
CA GLU A 323 -22.49 -1.14 -10.88
C GLU A 323 -21.88 -2.37 -10.21
N ILE A 324 -21.00 -2.12 -9.24
CA ILE A 324 -20.38 -3.13 -8.38
C ILE A 324 -20.63 -2.79 -6.93
N THR A 325 -20.62 -3.79 -6.07
CA THR A 325 -20.72 -3.63 -4.62
C THR A 325 -19.40 -4.00 -3.96
N GLU A 326 -18.90 -3.11 -3.11
CA GLU A 326 -17.76 -3.40 -2.24
C GLU A 326 -18.23 -3.48 -0.78
N THR A 327 -17.77 -4.50 -0.04
CA THR A 327 -18.12 -4.71 1.38
C THR A 327 -16.85 -4.90 2.20
N VAL A 328 -16.76 -4.17 3.32
CA VAL A 328 -15.70 -4.31 4.33
C VAL A 328 -16.02 -5.49 5.25
N HIS A 329 -15.01 -6.30 5.51
CA HIS A 329 -15.05 -7.38 6.48
C HIS A 329 -13.90 -7.23 7.46
N VAL A 330 -14.16 -7.45 8.74
CA VAL A 330 -13.15 -7.61 9.78
C VAL A 330 -13.24 -9.04 10.28
N MET A 331 -12.18 -9.81 10.10
CA MET A 331 -12.16 -11.24 10.38
C MET A 331 -11.19 -11.52 11.51
N GLU A 332 -11.69 -12.10 12.60
CA GLU A 332 -10.85 -12.51 13.72
C GLU A 332 -10.11 -13.81 13.37
N VAL A 333 -8.80 -13.77 13.54
CA VAL A 333 -7.90 -14.92 13.41
C VAL A 333 -7.57 -15.39 14.84
N PRO A 334 -8.07 -16.54 15.28
CA PRO A 334 -7.81 -17.01 16.62
C PRO A 334 -6.32 -17.36 16.81
N SER A 335 -5.83 -17.18 18.03
CA SER A 335 -4.49 -17.65 18.40
C SER A 335 -4.41 -19.18 18.31
N THR A 336 -3.24 -19.66 17.96
CA THR A 336 -2.87 -21.08 17.96
C THR A 336 -1.63 -21.29 18.83
N ALA A 337 -1.21 -22.53 19.01
CA ALA A 337 0.06 -22.81 19.70
C ALA A 337 1.28 -22.18 18.97
N ALA A 338 1.16 -21.97 17.65
CA ALA A 338 2.23 -21.42 16.81
C ALA A 338 2.12 -19.91 16.59
N PHE A 339 0.90 -19.35 16.57
CA PHE A 339 0.63 -18.00 16.11
C PHE A 339 -0.27 -17.22 17.07
N ASP A 340 0.01 -15.94 17.24
CA ASP A 340 -0.83 -15.02 18.02
C ASP A 340 -2.12 -14.68 17.26
N ALA A 341 -3.13 -14.23 18.01
CA ALA A 341 -4.38 -13.75 17.44
C ALA A 341 -4.13 -12.55 16.52
N ALA A 342 -4.96 -12.41 15.50
CA ALA A 342 -4.95 -11.28 14.58
C ALA A 342 -6.37 -10.88 14.21
N SER A 343 -6.52 -9.67 13.68
CA SER A 343 -7.76 -9.18 13.09
C SER A 343 -7.44 -8.70 11.67
N ILE A 344 -8.07 -9.31 10.68
CA ILE A 344 -7.77 -9.10 9.26
C ILE A 344 -8.86 -8.23 8.63
N LEU A 345 -8.46 -7.08 8.08
CA LEU A 345 -9.31 -6.23 7.27
C LEU A 345 -9.32 -6.73 5.83
N ALA A 346 -10.50 -7.01 5.31
CA ALA A 346 -10.68 -7.42 3.93
C ALA A 346 -11.80 -6.63 3.25
N ILE A 347 -11.72 -6.53 1.94
CA ILE A 347 -12.73 -5.90 1.09
C ILE A 347 -13.14 -6.91 0.01
N SER A 348 -14.43 -7.26 -0.04
CA SER A 348 -15.00 -8.01 -1.14
C SER A 348 -15.59 -7.08 -2.18
N THR A 349 -15.41 -7.43 -3.45
CA THR A 349 -15.96 -6.75 -4.63
C THR A 349 -16.76 -7.75 -5.44
N GLN A 350 -17.99 -7.40 -5.83
CA GLN A 350 -18.87 -8.27 -6.63
C GLN A 350 -19.81 -7.43 -7.49
N PRO A 351 -20.47 -8.01 -8.53
CA PRO A 351 -21.53 -7.31 -9.27
C PRO A 351 -22.66 -6.88 -8.32
N ALA A 352 -23.28 -5.72 -8.55
CA ALA A 352 -24.40 -5.25 -7.72
C ALA A 352 -25.63 -6.16 -7.82
N ASP A 353 -25.93 -6.66 -9.02
CA ASP A 353 -27.10 -7.51 -9.31
C ASP A 353 -26.85 -9.01 -9.13
N SER A 354 -25.84 -9.40 -8.35
CA SER A 354 -25.48 -10.80 -8.21
C SER A 354 -26.48 -11.59 -7.37
N THR A 355 -27.30 -12.42 -8.02
CA THR A 355 -27.89 -13.59 -7.35
C THR A 355 -26.79 -14.65 -7.19
N ALA A 356 -26.82 -15.41 -6.08
CA ALA A 356 -25.81 -16.44 -5.79
C ALA A 356 -25.64 -17.48 -6.93
N ALA A 357 -26.64 -17.62 -7.80
CA ALA A 357 -26.64 -18.52 -8.96
C ALA A 357 -25.89 -17.97 -10.19
N GLY A 358 -25.66 -16.66 -10.26
CA GLY A 358 -24.98 -16.00 -11.39
C GLY A 358 -23.50 -15.68 -11.16
N LEU A 359 -22.98 -15.96 -9.96
CA LEU A 359 -21.56 -15.72 -9.65
C LEU A 359 -20.66 -16.81 -10.26
N GLN A 360 -19.57 -16.39 -10.91
CA GLN A 360 -18.67 -17.32 -11.60
C GLN A 360 -17.73 -18.03 -10.62
N SER A 361 -16.64 -17.42 -10.22
CA SER A 361 -15.67 -17.95 -9.28
C SER A 361 -15.40 -16.98 -8.14
N ARG A 362 -14.69 -17.46 -7.14
CA ARG A 362 -14.17 -16.62 -6.05
C ARG A 362 -12.69 -16.41 -6.26
N VAL A 363 -12.29 -15.17 -6.23
CA VAL A 363 -10.89 -14.76 -6.43
C VAL A 363 -10.36 -14.15 -5.15
N VAL A 364 -9.23 -14.61 -4.67
CA VAL A 364 -8.49 -13.93 -3.60
C VAL A 364 -7.22 -13.32 -4.16
N ILE A 365 -7.05 -12.01 -3.96
CA ILE A 365 -5.85 -11.28 -4.34
C ILE A 365 -5.00 -11.08 -3.08
N THR A 366 -3.79 -11.65 -3.10
CA THR A 366 -2.82 -11.54 -2.01
C THR A 366 -1.85 -10.39 -2.27
N SER A 367 -1.71 -9.49 -1.29
CA SER A 367 -0.86 -8.29 -1.41
C SER A 367 0.63 -8.61 -1.30
N THR A 368 1.45 -7.78 -1.96
CA THR A 368 2.91 -7.87 -1.93
C THR A 368 3.52 -7.01 -0.82
N GLY A 369 4.67 -7.43 -0.28
CA GLY A 369 5.48 -6.66 0.68
C GLY A 369 4.66 -6.05 1.80
N ALA A 370 4.95 -4.83 2.17
CA ALA A 370 4.21 -4.03 3.15
C ALA A 370 3.02 -3.24 2.55
N ASN A 371 2.56 -3.60 1.34
CA ASN A 371 1.43 -2.92 0.71
C ASN A 371 0.10 -3.35 1.31
N THR A 372 -0.84 -2.39 1.41
CA THR A 372 -2.22 -2.64 1.82
C THR A 372 -3.00 -3.42 0.75
N SER A 373 -4.24 -3.77 1.06
CA SER A 373 -5.17 -4.47 0.16
C SER A 373 -5.41 -3.76 -1.17
N SER A 374 -5.17 -2.45 -1.26
CA SER A 374 -5.25 -1.72 -2.53
C SER A 374 -4.13 -2.10 -3.51
N GLY A 375 -3.02 -2.62 -3.00
CA GLY A 375 -1.85 -3.04 -3.78
C GLY A 375 -1.00 -1.89 -4.32
N PRO A 376 0.17 -2.20 -4.92
CA PRO A 376 1.06 -1.20 -5.49
C PRO A 376 0.35 -0.38 -6.55
N GLY A 377 0.40 0.96 -6.44
CA GLY A 377 -0.31 1.84 -7.36
C GLY A 377 -1.79 1.51 -7.55
N ARG A 378 -2.47 0.99 -6.54
CA ARG A 378 -3.86 0.49 -6.55
C ARG A 378 -4.11 -0.74 -7.44
N LEU A 379 -3.09 -1.46 -7.84
CA LEU A 379 -3.24 -2.62 -8.74
C LEU A 379 -4.32 -3.60 -8.27
N ASN A 380 -4.32 -3.97 -6.99
CA ASN A 380 -5.27 -4.94 -6.47
C ASN A 380 -6.71 -4.39 -6.43
N ALA A 381 -6.89 -3.11 -6.10
CA ALA A 381 -8.21 -2.49 -6.08
C ALA A 381 -8.81 -2.39 -7.49
N VAL A 382 -8.00 -1.97 -8.47
CA VAL A 382 -8.42 -1.87 -9.88
C VAL A 382 -8.73 -3.26 -10.45
N LEU A 383 -7.85 -4.23 -10.20
CA LEU A 383 -8.06 -5.62 -10.64
C LEU A 383 -9.31 -6.25 -10.02
N ALA A 384 -9.53 -6.04 -8.70
CA ALA A 384 -10.73 -6.55 -8.03
C ALA A 384 -12.02 -5.97 -8.63
N ARG A 385 -12.04 -4.68 -8.91
CA ARG A 385 -13.18 -4.02 -9.55
C ARG A 385 -13.40 -4.53 -10.98
N ARG A 386 -12.33 -4.72 -11.73
CA ARG A 386 -12.41 -5.30 -13.09
C ARG A 386 -13.00 -6.70 -13.09
N LEU A 387 -12.51 -7.57 -12.22
CA LEU A 387 -13.02 -8.95 -12.09
C LEU A 387 -14.44 -8.97 -11.49
N GLY A 388 -14.75 -8.08 -10.55
CA GLY A 388 -16.10 -7.90 -10.03
C GLY A 388 -17.11 -7.59 -11.13
N ARG A 389 -16.79 -6.66 -12.04
CA ARG A 389 -17.62 -6.37 -13.23
C ARG A 389 -17.78 -7.57 -14.16
N ALA A 390 -16.78 -8.44 -14.20
CA ALA A 390 -16.80 -9.65 -15.00
C ALA A 390 -17.58 -10.82 -14.34
N GLY A 391 -18.19 -10.61 -13.17
CA GLY A 391 -19.05 -11.61 -12.52
C GLY A 391 -18.40 -12.40 -11.38
N HIS A 392 -17.17 -12.06 -10.98
CA HIS A 392 -16.48 -12.73 -9.90
C HIS A 392 -16.76 -12.09 -8.53
N VAL A 393 -16.68 -12.89 -7.46
CA VAL A 393 -16.53 -12.36 -6.10
C VAL A 393 -15.05 -12.30 -5.79
N VAL A 394 -14.52 -11.10 -5.66
CA VAL A 394 -13.09 -10.85 -5.46
C VAL A 394 -12.84 -10.35 -4.07
N VAL A 395 -11.93 -10.96 -3.32
CA VAL A 395 -11.50 -10.49 -2.01
C VAL A 395 -10.04 -10.08 -2.05
N ARG A 396 -9.76 -8.90 -1.55
CA ARG A 396 -8.43 -8.38 -1.24
C ARG A 396 -8.37 -8.05 0.24
N TYR A 397 -7.24 -8.25 0.87
CA TYR A 397 -7.12 -8.06 2.32
C TYR A 397 -5.76 -7.49 2.71
N ASP A 398 -5.75 -6.78 3.82
CA ASP A 398 -4.52 -6.35 4.48
C ASP A 398 -3.94 -7.54 5.25
N ARG A 399 -2.66 -7.85 5.07
CA ARG A 399 -2.00 -8.86 5.90
C ARG A 399 -1.90 -8.36 7.34
N ARG A 400 -1.74 -9.27 8.32
CA ARG A 400 -1.54 -8.87 9.72
C ARG A 400 -0.41 -7.85 9.85
N GLY A 401 -0.58 -6.87 10.71
CA GLY A 401 0.39 -5.80 10.92
C GLY A 401 0.51 -4.79 9.78
N VAL A 402 -0.32 -4.86 8.74
CA VAL A 402 -0.34 -3.93 7.60
C VAL A 402 -1.69 -3.24 7.51
N GLY A 403 -1.69 -1.94 7.27
CA GLY A 403 -2.90 -1.17 7.00
C GLY A 403 -3.93 -1.23 8.13
N GLY A 404 -5.11 -1.77 7.83
CA GLY A 404 -6.19 -1.92 8.82
C GLY A 404 -6.13 -3.21 9.64
N SER A 405 -5.26 -4.15 9.29
CA SER A 405 -5.13 -5.43 10.01
C SER A 405 -4.24 -5.33 11.23
N ILE A 406 -4.64 -5.99 12.32
CA ILE A 406 -3.88 -6.05 13.57
C ILE A 406 -3.25 -7.44 13.69
N GLY A 407 -2.07 -7.50 14.25
CA GLY A 407 -1.38 -8.74 14.56
C GLY A 407 0.13 -8.56 14.58
N THR A 408 0.82 -9.48 15.22
CA THR A 408 2.28 -9.48 15.33
C THR A 408 2.87 -10.63 14.56
N PHE A 409 4.12 -10.48 14.16
CA PHE A 409 4.93 -11.52 13.55
C PHE A 409 5.98 -11.99 14.54
N ARG A 410 6.30 -13.26 14.49
CA ARG A 410 7.42 -13.81 15.23
C ARG A 410 8.68 -13.75 14.36
N VAL A 411 9.27 -12.58 14.26
CA VAL A 411 10.57 -12.44 13.60
C VAL A 411 11.66 -12.94 14.55
N PRO A 412 12.57 -13.82 14.11
CA PRO A 412 13.69 -14.25 14.94
C PRO A 412 14.52 -13.05 15.40
N PRO A 413 14.92 -12.99 16.68
CA PRO A 413 15.64 -11.84 17.25
C PRO A 413 17.06 -11.64 16.67
N THR A 414 17.51 -12.54 15.81
CA THR A 414 18.84 -12.51 15.16
C THR A 414 18.85 -11.77 13.81
N VAL A 415 17.70 -11.26 13.37
CA VAL A 415 17.57 -10.62 12.05
C VAL A 415 17.75 -9.11 12.19
N SER A 416 18.58 -8.50 11.34
CA SER A 416 18.73 -7.03 11.31
C SER A 416 17.41 -6.36 10.92
N PRO A 417 17.13 -5.12 11.39
CA PRO A 417 15.87 -4.42 11.08
C PRO A 417 15.58 -4.31 9.57
N GLU A 418 16.61 -4.16 8.74
CA GLU A 418 16.49 -4.08 7.28
C GLU A 418 16.05 -5.40 6.65
N ILE A 419 16.44 -6.52 7.24
CA ILE A 419 16.06 -7.87 6.79
C ILE A 419 14.71 -8.26 7.40
N ALA A 420 14.37 -7.75 8.59
CA ALA A 420 13.13 -8.05 9.27
C ALA A 420 11.90 -7.74 8.40
N VAL A 421 11.86 -6.59 7.73
CA VAL A 421 10.74 -6.20 6.86
C VAL A 421 10.57 -7.15 5.68
N SER A 422 11.67 -7.56 5.06
CA SER A 422 11.63 -8.57 3.99
C SER A 422 11.23 -9.95 4.52
N ALA A 423 11.65 -10.30 5.75
CA ALA A 423 11.29 -11.54 6.42
C ALA A 423 9.81 -11.61 6.74
N GLU A 424 9.24 -10.53 7.27
CA GLU A 424 7.81 -10.42 7.58
C GLU A 424 6.93 -10.71 6.36
N ALA A 425 7.38 -10.32 5.16
CA ALA A 425 6.66 -10.56 3.93
C ALA A 425 6.47 -12.05 3.60
N TYR A 426 7.29 -12.94 4.17
CA TYR A 426 7.29 -14.38 3.89
C TYR A 426 6.95 -15.25 5.11
N CYS A 427 6.45 -14.65 6.20
CA CYS A 427 6.10 -15.35 7.43
C CYS A 427 5.02 -16.43 7.21
N PRO A 428 5.14 -17.59 7.91
CA PRO A 428 4.14 -18.68 7.83
C PRO A 428 2.75 -18.25 8.32
N GLU A 429 2.65 -17.30 9.23
CA GLU A 429 1.42 -16.74 9.76
C GLU A 429 0.47 -16.25 8.66
N HIS A 430 1.02 -15.75 7.56
CA HIS A 430 0.20 -15.29 6.43
C HIS A 430 -0.60 -16.39 5.75
N VAL A 431 -0.09 -17.64 5.76
CA VAL A 431 -0.83 -18.79 5.23
C VAL A 431 -2.05 -19.05 6.10
N HIS A 432 -1.90 -18.97 7.43
CA HIS A 432 -3.00 -19.10 8.36
C HIS A 432 -4.04 -17.99 8.22
N ASP A 433 -3.61 -16.75 8.02
CA ASP A 433 -4.51 -15.62 7.74
C ASP A 433 -5.31 -15.85 6.45
N LEU A 434 -4.63 -16.32 5.40
CA LEU A 434 -5.28 -16.65 4.13
C LEU A 434 -6.30 -17.78 4.28
N GLU A 435 -6.05 -18.78 5.13
CA GLU A 435 -7.05 -19.81 5.46
C GLU A 435 -8.33 -19.21 6.03
N VAL A 436 -8.22 -18.24 6.94
CA VAL A 436 -9.39 -17.57 7.53
C VAL A 436 -10.17 -16.82 6.48
N VAL A 437 -9.48 -16.08 5.60
CA VAL A 437 -10.08 -15.35 4.47
C VAL A 437 -10.84 -16.32 3.54
N VAL A 438 -10.21 -17.44 3.18
CA VAL A 438 -10.83 -18.44 2.29
C VAL A 438 -12.01 -19.14 2.96
N ARG A 439 -11.93 -19.46 4.25
CA ARG A 439 -13.06 -20.02 5.01
C ARG A 439 -14.24 -19.05 5.11
N HIS A 440 -13.96 -17.76 5.22
CA HIS A 440 -15.02 -16.73 5.21
C HIS A 440 -15.77 -16.74 3.87
N LEU A 441 -15.04 -16.84 2.77
CA LEU A 441 -15.62 -16.96 1.43
C LEU A 441 -16.42 -18.25 1.24
N ALA A 442 -16.01 -19.36 1.84
CA ALA A 442 -16.65 -20.66 1.69
C ALA A 442 -18.08 -20.71 2.25
N LYS A 443 -18.45 -19.80 3.15
CA LYS A 443 -19.79 -19.77 3.79
C LYS A 443 -20.96 -19.59 2.81
N GLY A 444 -20.74 -19.19 1.57
CA GLY A 444 -21.77 -18.95 0.55
C GLY A 444 -21.97 -20.07 -0.46
N GLY A 445 -21.51 -21.32 -0.23
CA GLY A 445 -21.75 -22.47 -1.11
C GLY A 445 -20.49 -23.01 -1.82
N ARG A 446 -20.70 -24.00 -2.72
CA ARG A 446 -19.59 -24.61 -3.49
C ARG A 446 -19.19 -23.70 -4.65
N HIS A 447 -18.04 -23.12 -4.56
CA HIS A 447 -17.44 -22.36 -5.65
C HIS A 447 -15.97 -22.76 -5.78
N GLU A 448 -15.43 -22.66 -6.98
CA GLU A 448 -13.99 -22.73 -7.18
C GLU A 448 -13.33 -21.47 -6.63
N LEU A 449 -12.11 -21.61 -6.17
CA LEU A 449 -11.25 -20.55 -5.69
C LEU A 449 -10.16 -20.32 -6.70
N ASP A 450 -9.96 -19.09 -7.11
CA ASP A 450 -8.81 -18.65 -7.86
C ASP A 450 -7.94 -17.75 -6.98
N LEU A 451 -6.64 -17.94 -7.06
CA LEU A 451 -5.67 -17.16 -6.29
C LEU A 451 -4.80 -16.33 -7.23
N VAL A 452 -4.67 -15.06 -6.93
CA VAL A 452 -3.81 -14.12 -7.66
C VAL A 452 -2.86 -13.46 -6.68
N GLY A 453 -1.56 -13.55 -6.91
CA GLY A 453 -0.58 -12.94 -6.03
C GLY A 453 0.58 -12.30 -6.78
N THR A 454 1.13 -11.22 -6.20
CA THR A 454 2.30 -10.52 -6.74
C THR A 454 3.46 -10.62 -5.74
N CYS A 455 4.67 -10.92 -6.22
CA CYS A 455 5.91 -10.97 -5.43
C CYS A 455 5.77 -11.91 -4.21
N SER A 456 5.87 -11.41 -2.98
CA SER A 456 5.65 -12.20 -1.74
C SER A 456 4.22 -12.70 -1.61
N GLY A 457 3.23 -11.99 -2.14
CA GLY A 457 1.85 -12.46 -2.25
C GLY A 457 1.72 -13.67 -3.17
N ALA A 458 2.48 -13.71 -4.26
CA ALA A 458 2.54 -14.88 -5.14
C ALA A 458 3.12 -16.11 -4.42
N THR A 459 4.19 -15.92 -3.65
CA THR A 459 4.78 -16.97 -2.80
C THR A 459 3.79 -17.46 -1.75
N LEU A 460 3.02 -16.54 -1.13
CA LEU A 460 1.98 -16.88 -0.17
C LEU A 460 0.89 -17.76 -0.78
N ALA A 461 0.33 -17.34 -1.92
CA ALA A 461 -0.70 -18.09 -2.64
C ALA A 461 -0.19 -19.48 -3.06
N TYR A 462 1.05 -19.55 -3.54
CA TYR A 462 1.71 -20.80 -3.91
C TYR A 462 1.87 -21.76 -2.72
N ARG A 463 2.38 -21.27 -1.59
CA ARG A 463 2.53 -22.05 -0.35
C ARG A 463 1.18 -22.55 0.18
N PHE A 464 0.15 -21.71 0.10
CA PHE A 464 -1.20 -22.08 0.49
C PHE A 464 -1.72 -23.27 -0.33
N VAL A 465 -1.53 -23.27 -1.64
CA VAL A 465 -1.91 -24.39 -2.53
C VAL A 465 -1.12 -25.65 -2.19
N LEU A 466 0.19 -25.56 -2.06
CA LEU A 466 1.05 -26.70 -1.76
C LEU A 466 0.81 -27.30 -0.37
N GLY A 467 0.37 -26.48 0.59
CA GLY A 467 0.02 -26.92 1.95
C GLY A 467 -1.30 -27.66 2.03
N GLY A 468 -2.14 -27.64 0.99
CA GLY A 468 -3.45 -28.26 1.01
C GLY A 468 -4.43 -27.58 1.99
N HIS A 469 -4.22 -26.30 2.29
CA HIS A 469 -4.96 -25.57 3.32
C HIS A 469 -6.36 -25.13 2.89
N SER A 470 -6.69 -25.23 1.61
CA SER A 470 -7.97 -24.72 1.11
C SER A 470 -9.13 -25.65 1.40
N VAL A 471 -10.22 -25.09 1.94
CA VAL A 471 -11.52 -25.74 2.07
C VAL A 471 -12.35 -25.69 0.77
N LEU A 472 -11.90 -24.89 -0.20
CA LEU A 472 -12.46 -24.79 -1.55
C LEU A 472 -11.50 -25.43 -2.54
N ARG A 473 -12.03 -25.97 -3.64
CA ARG A 473 -11.18 -26.42 -4.74
C ARG A 473 -10.49 -25.20 -5.39
N VAL A 474 -9.16 -25.22 -5.44
CA VAL A 474 -8.43 -24.18 -6.17
C VAL A 474 -8.38 -24.55 -7.66
N GLY A 475 -8.93 -23.70 -8.51
CA GLY A 475 -8.94 -23.88 -9.96
C GLY A 475 -7.68 -23.29 -10.62
N ASN A 476 -7.45 -21.99 -10.40
CA ASN A 476 -6.33 -21.28 -10.97
C ASN A 476 -5.45 -20.66 -9.86
N LEU A 477 -4.14 -20.72 -10.09
CA LEU A 477 -3.13 -20.01 -9.30
C LEU A 477 -2.35 -19.09 -10.25
N VAL A 478 -2.51 -17.79 -10.10
CA VAL A 478 -1.76 -16.80 -10.87
C VAL A 478 -0.69 -16.19 -9.99
N THR A 479 0.56 -16.29 -10.43
CA THR A 479 1.72 -15.72 -9.73
C THR A 479 2.41 -14.68 -10.60
N ILE A 480 2.57 -13.47 -10.06
CA ILE A 480 3.15 -12.33 -10.77
C ILE A 480 4.49 -12.00 -10.13
N ASN A 481 5.56 -12.09 -10.89
CA ASN A 481 6.93 -11.82 -10.45
C ASN A 481 7.29 -12.51 -9.14
N GLN A 482 6.92 -13.79 -9.01
CA GLN A 482 7.23 -14.62 -7.85
C GLN A 482 8.75 -14.82 -7.73
N ILE A 483 9.27 -14.71 -6.50
CA ILE A 483 10.72 -14.80 -6.24
C ILE A 483 11.08 -16.14 -5.59
N LEU A 484 10.23 -16.67 -4.71
CA LEU A 484 10.50 -17.88 -3.94
C LEU A 484 9.52 -19.00 -4.27
N TRP A 485 10.02 -20.22 -4.47
CA TRP A 485 9.23 -21.43 -4.77
C TRP A 485 9.39 -22.54 -3.75
N ASP A 486 10.40 -22.49 -2.89
CA ASP A 486 10.63 -23.51 -1.88
C ASP A 486 9.78 -23.25 -0.64
N ASN A 487 9.32 -24.35 0.00
CA ASN A 487 8.64 -24.30 1.30
C ASN A 487 9.63 -24.17 2.46
N GLU A 488 10.93 -24.21 2.18
CA GLU A 488 11.92 -23.99 3.22
C GLU A 488 11.70 -22.59 3.78
N VAL A 489 11.55 -22.51 5.10
CA VAL A 489 11.67 -21.27 5.85
C VAL A 489 12.96 -20.66 5.34
N VAL A 490 12.85 -19.47 4.73
CA VAL A 490 14.05 -18.76 4.29
C VAL A 490 14.90 -18.65 5.54
N ASP A 491 15.99 -19.40 5.59
CA ASP A 491 16.98 -19.23 6.64
C ASP A 491 17.63 -17.87 6.42
N LEU A 492 17.02 -16.88 7.05
CA LEU A 492 17.40 -15.47 6.93
C LEU A 492 18.76 -15.22 7.55
N SER A 493 19.31 -16.21 8.29
CA SER A 493 20.71 -16.17 8.73
C SER A 493 21.70 -16.32 7.58
N GLN A 494 21.24 -16.80 6.42
CA GLN A 494 22.01 -16.77 5.16
C GLN A 494 21.61 -15.50 4.37
N GLU A 495 22.07 -14.36 4.85
CA GLU A 495 21.94 -13.01 4.26
C GLU A 495 22.18 -12.95 2.74
N SER A 496 22.79 -13.98 2.19
CA SER A 496 23.21 -14.01 0.80
C SER A 496 22.11 -14.35 -0.19
N SER A 497 21.09 -15.15 0.15
CA SER A 497 20.26 -15.77 -0.88
C SER A 497 19.18 -14.87 -1.50
N LEU A 498 18.54 -13.99 -0.73
CA LEU A 498 17.49 -13.09 -1.26
C LEU A 498 18.06 -11.80 -1.87
N VAL A 499 19.06 -11.21 -1.20
CA VAL A 499 19.76 -10.03 -1.72
C VAL A 499 20.61 -10.43 -2.92
N ASP A 500 21.25 -11.61 -2.88
CA ASP A 500 22.04 -12.13 -3.99
C ASP A 500 21.19 -12.49 -5.20
N ALA A 501 19.97 -13.03 -5.05
CA ALA A 501 19.09 -13.31 -6.18
C ALA A 501 18.66 -12.01 -6.90
N LYS A 502 18.25 -10.99 -6.16
CA LYS A 502 17.82 -9.69 -6.72
C LYS A 502 19.00 -8.91 -7.35
N VAL A 503 20.17 -8.94 -6.70
CA VAL A 503 21.40 -8.30 -7.18
C VAL A 503 22.02 -9.09 -8.34
N THR A 504 22.01 -10.41 -8.28
CA THR A 504 22.57 -11.30 -9.30
C THR A 504 21.82 -11.17 -10.62
N GLY A 505 20.47 -11.07 -10.59
CA GLY A 505 19.67 -10.89 -11.80
C GLY A 505 19.93 -9.56 -12.50
N LYS A 506 19.92 -8.47 -11.76
CA LYS A 506 20.23 -7.13 -12.31
C LYS A 506 21.66 -7.06 -12.85
N LEU A 507 22.60 -7.74 -12.21
CA LEU A 507 24.00 -7.77 -12.65
C LEU A 507 24.20 -8.68 -13.86
N LEU A 508 23.54 -9.83 -13.93
CA LEU A 508 23.57 -10.72 -15.11
C LEU A 508 22.96 -10.04 -16.33
N ALA A 509 21.85 -9.33 -16.17
CA ALA A 509 21.27 -8.53 -17.23
C ALA A 509 22.21 -7.37 -17.67
N ALA A 510 22.86 -6.71 -16.71
CA ALA A 510 23.82 -5.65 -17.01
C ALA A 510 25.13 -6.17 -17.66
N VAL A 511 25.61 -7.34 -17.27
CA VAL A 511 26.80 -8.00 -17.88
C VAL A 511 26.52 -8.49 -19.29
N LYS A 512 25.30 -8.92 -19.58
CA LYS A 512 24.86 -9.32 -20.93
C LYS A 512 24.62 -8.15 -21.89
N SER A 513 24.57 -6.90 -21.39
CA SER A 513 24.38 -5.71 -22.21
C SER A 513 25.68 -4.91 -22.38
N PRO A 514 26.35 -4.94 -23.55
CA PRO A 514 27.58 -4.21 -23.80
C PRO A 514 27.45 -2.69 -23.59
N LEU A 515 26.26 -2.14 -23.81
CA LEU A 515 25.93 -0.72 -23.61
C LEU A 515 26.00 -0.27 -22.14
N LYS A 516 25.84 -1.18 -21.18
CA LYS A 516 25.87 -0.88 -19.72
C LYS A 516 27.29 -1.03 -19.10
N TRP A 517 28.27 -1.52 -19.85
CA TRP A 517 29.65 -1.71 -19.39
C TRP A 517 30.36 -0.43 -18.92
N PRO A 518 30.24 0.75 -19.59
CA PRO A 518 30.89 1.95 -19.13
C PRO A 518 30.37 2.43 -17.77
N THR A 519 29.09 2.20 -17.48
CA THR A 519 28.44 2.55 -16.20
C THR A 519 28.88 1.59 -15.08
N LEU A 520 29.06 0.30 -15.40
CA LEU A 520 29.56 -0.72 -14.47
C LEU A 520 31.03 -0.48 -14.09
N ILE A 521 31.85 -0.04 -15.01
CA ILE A 521 33.29 0.21 -14.78
C ILE A 521 33.51 1.49 -13.94
N ARG A 522 32.62 2.47 -14.04
CA ARG A 522 32.65 3.73 -13.26
C ARG A 522 31.97 3.65 -11.90
N SER A 523 31.34 2.54 -11.57
CA SER A 523 30.63 2.36 -10.32
C SER A 523 31.56 2.09 -9.13
N ASP A 524 31.09 2.45 -7.95
CA ASP A 524 31.78 2.45 -6.67
C ASP A 524 32.33 1.06 -6.26
N LEU A 525 33.30 1.02 -5.38
CA LEU A 525 33.99 -0.18 -4.87
C LEU A 525 33.04 -1.29 -4.37
N HIS A 526 31.87 -0.92 -3.83
CA HIS A 526 30.82 -1.87 -3.43
C HIS A 526 30.22 -2.66 -4.61
N VAL A 527 30.00 -2.00 -5.74
CA VAL A 527 29.47 -2.65 -6.96
C VAL A 527 30.52 -3.62 -7.54
N ARG A 528 31.80 -3.25 -7.50
CA ARG A 528 32.90 -4.14 -7.95
C ARG A 528 33.07 -5.39 -7.07
N ARG A 529 32.89 -5.26 -5.74
CA ARG A 529 32.88 -6.42 -4.83
C ARG A 529 31.71 -7.35 -5.11
N ASN A 530 30.54 -6.79 -5.38
CA ASN A 530 29.34 -7.56 -5.73
C ASN A 530 29.49 -8.25 -7.10
N ILE A 531 30.12 -7.61 -8.10
CA ILE A 531 30.45 -8.25 -9.39
C ILE A 531 31.35 -9.46 -9.19
N LEU A 532 32.41 -9.34 -8.39
CA LEU A 532 33.31 -10.45 -8.08
C LEU A 532 32.63 -11.59 -7.29
N ARG A 533 31.68 -11.25 -6.41
CA ARG A 533 30.86 -12.21 -5.67
C ARG A 533 29.94 -12.98 -6.62
N VAL A 534 29.26 -12.27 -7.54
CA VAL A 534 28.39 -12.86 -8.57
C VAL A 534 29.17 -13.76 -9.52
N VAL A 535 30.35 -13.34 -9.99
CA VAL A 535 31.19 -14.18 -10.83
C VAL A 535 31.64 -15.44 -10.08
N ARG A 536 31.97 -15.32 -8.79
CA ARG A 536 32.25 -16.49 -7.94
C ARG A 536 31.02 -17.38 -7.76
N HIS A 537 29.85 -16.80 -7.58
CA HIS A 537 28.60 -17.54 -7.42
C HIS A 537 28.21 -18.26 -8.72
N VAL A 538 28.30 -17.62 -9.87
CA VAL A 538 28.07 -18.24 -11.19
C VAL A 538 29.05 -19.38 -11.44
N VAL A 539 30.31 -19.24 -11.03
CA VAL A 539 31.32 -20.31 -11.15
C VAL A 539 31.08 -21.42 -10.11
N SER A 540 30.57 -21.12 -8.92
CA SER A 540 30.20 -22.12 -7.91
C SER A 540 28.85 -22.78 -8.16
N SER A 541 27.88 -22.08 -8.78
CA SER A 541 26.56 -22.59 -9.13
C SER A 541 26.59 -23.65 -10.24
N ALA A 542 27.69 -23.76 -10.99
CA ALA A 542 27.92 -24.89 -11.87
C ALA A 542 27.97 -26.26 -11.14
N LYS A 543 27.85 -26.28 -9.82
CA LYS A 543 27.78 -27.47 -8.96
C LYS A 543 26.51 -27.56 -8.09
N VAL A 544 25.47 -26.75 -8.34
CA VAL A 544 24.17 -26.93 -7.62
C VAL A 544 23.57 -28.24 -8.10
N PRO A 545 23.37 -29.23 -7.21
CA PRO A 545 22.66 -30.45 -7.60
C PRO A 545 21.30 -30.06 -8.13
N ARG A 546 20.92 -30.58 -9.31
CA ARG A 546 19.55 -30.45 -9.83
C ARG A 546 18.60 -30.97 -8.75
N ARG A 547 17.83 -30.08 -8.16
CA ARG A 547 16.79 -30.42 -7.16
C ARG A 547 15.53 -31.04 -7.80
N ASP A 548 15.65 -31.55 -9.01
CA ASP A 548 14.55 -32.03 -9.84
C ASP A 548 14.05 -33.45 -9.45
N GLU A 549 14.65 -34.10 -8.46
CA GLU A 549 14.30 -35.47 -8.09
C GLU A 549 13.60 -35.56 -6.74
N GLY A 550 12.40 -36.20 -6.74
CA GLY A 550 11.69 -36.68 -5.58
C GLY A 550 10.56 -35.78 -5.04
N ASP A 551 9.96 -36.24 -3.93
CA ASP A 551 8.80 -35.60 -3.24
C ASP A 551 9.08 -34.18 -2.69
N ARG A 552 10.32 -33.77 -2.66
CA ARG A 552 10.72 -32.40 -2.24
C ARG A 552 10.57 -31.37 -3.35
N ASN A 553 10.42 -31.80 -4.61
CA ASN A 553 10.22 -30.86 -5.72
C ASN A 553 8.82 -30.21 -5.63
N PRO A 554 8.74 -28.89 -5.44
CA PRO A 554 7.46 -28.20 -5.26
C PRO A 554 6.56 -28.28 -6.50
N PHE A 555 7.12 -28.43 -7.69
CA PHE A 555 6.34 -28.56 -8.92
C PHE A 555 5.76 -29.97 -9.12
N HIS A 556 6.38 -31.03 -8.56
CA HIS A 556 5.74 -32.34 -8.48
C HIS A 556 4.54 -32.32 -7.54
N ARG A 557 4.66 -31.64 -6.41
CA ARG A 557 3.53 -31.46 -5.47
C ARG A 557 2.43 -30.64 -6.11
N LEU A 558 2.76 -29.55 -6.82
CA LEU A 558 1.79 -28.75 -7.56
C LEU A 558 1.04 -29.60 -8.62
N ALA A 559 1.76 -30.44 -9.37
CA ALA A 559 1.15 -31.36 -10.33
C ALA A 559 0.07 -32.25 -9.70
N ALA A 560 0.30 -32.73 -8.48
CA ALA A 560 -0.62 -33.59 -7.76
C ALA A 560 -1.89 -32.88 -7.28
N THR A 561 -1.88 -31.56 -7.15
CA THR A 561 -3.06 -30.77 -6.73
C THR A 561 -4.12 -30.63 -7.81
N GLY A 562 -3.76 -30.79 -9.08
CA GLY A 562 -4.63 -30.53 -10.23
C GLY A 562 -4.92 -29.05 -10.49
N VAL A 563 -4.23 -28.14 -9.78
CA VAL A 563 -4.35 -26.69 -9.95
C VAL A 563 -3.68 -26.27 -11.26
N ARG A 564 -4.31 -25.37 -12.02
CA ARG A 564 -3.70 -24.71 -13.17
C ARG A 564 -2.93 -23.50 -12.70
N MET A 565 -1.66 -23.42 -13.05
CA MET A 565 -0.79 -22.30 -12.68
C MET A 565 -0.48 -21.42 -13.90
N THR A 566 -0.67 -20.13 -13.75
CA THR A 566 -0.20 -19.12 -14.69
C THR A 566 0.87 -18.26 -14.03
N GLN A 567 2.08 -18.29 -14.58
CA GLN A 567 3.19 -17.45 -14.14
C GLN A 567 3.29 -16.23 -15.05
N VAL A 568 3.32 -15.05 -14.45
CA VAL A 568 3.49 -13.78 -15.17
C VAL A 568 4.81 -13.15 -14.73
N PHE A 569 5.68 -12.83 -15.69
CA PHE A 569 6.98 -12.23 -15.40
C PHE A 569 7.26 -11.03 -16.29
N ASP A 570 7.81 -9.98 -15.71
CA ASP A 570 8.61 -9.04 -16.49
C ASP A 570 9.87 -9.73 -17.00
N VAL A 571 10.31 -9.41 -18.22
CA VAL A 571 11.47 -10.06 -18.88
C VAL A 571 12.76 -9.85 -18.09
N GLU A 572 12.85 -8.74 -17.34
CA GLU A 572 14.01 -8.41 -16.52
C GLU A 572 14.03 -9.14 -15.15
N GLU A 573 12.98 -9.92 -14.84
CA GLU A 573 12.91 -10.66 -13.58
C GLU A 573 13.79 -11.91 -13.57
N VAL A 574 14.28 -12.22 -12.38
CA VAL A 574 15.20 -13.37 -12.17
C VAL A 574 14.45 -14.70 -12.18
N GLY A 575 13.15 -14.66 -11.84
CA GLY A 575 12.32 -15.84 -11.66
C GLY A 575 12.38 -16.84 -12.81
N PRO A 576 12.18 -16.44 -14.08
CA PRO A 576 12.20 -17.37 -15.21
C PRO A 576 13.54 -18.10 -15.39
N HIS A 577 14.64 -17.41 -15.12
CA HIS A 577 15.98 -18.00 -15.23
C HIS A 577 16.22 -19.02 -14.12
N TYR A 578 15.92 -18.64 -12.87
CA TYR A 578 16.04 -19.54 -11.72
C TYR A 578 15.19 -20.81 -11.91
N LEU A 579 13.96 -20.67 -12.36
CA LEU A 579 13.06 -21.80 -12.60
C LEU A 579 13.62 -22.76 -13.65
N ARG A 580 14.13 -22.24 -14.74
CA ARG A 580 14.69 -23.05 -15.83
C ARG A 580 15.92 -23.84 -15.37
N GLU A 581 16.80 -23.22 -14.59
CA GLU A 581 18.01 -23.87 -14.11
C GLU A 581 17.74 -24.90 -13.02
N THR A 582 16.79 -24.61 -12.11
CA THR A 582 16.55 -25.43 -10.93
C THR A 582 15.53 -26.54 -11.17
N TYR A 583 14.47 -26.26 -11.95
CA TYR A 583 13.29 -27.13 -12.10
C TYR A 583 12.86 -27.36 -13.56
N GLY A 584 13.79 -27.18 -14.52
CA GLY A 584 13.46 -27.17 -15.94
C GLY A 584 12.62 -28.34 -16.42
N ASP A 585 13.00 -29.59 -16.06
CA ASP A 585 12.31 -30.80 -16.49
C ASP A 585 10.89 -30.89 -15.92
N SER A 586 10.69 -30.44 -14.66
CA SER A 586 9.37 -30.41 -14.02
C SER A 586 8.47 -29.31 -14.61
N ILE A 587 9.04 -28.14 -14.90
CA ILE A 587 8.36 -27.03 -15.58
C ILE A 587 7.87 -27.48 -16.97
N ASP A 588 8.74 -28.12 -17.75
CA ASP A 588 8.39 -28.59 -19.09
C ASP A 588 7.34 -29.70 -19.07
N ARG A 589 7.34 -30.55 -18.03
CA ARG A 589 6.28 -31.54 -17.80
C ARG A 589 4.94 -30.87 -17.54
N LEU A 590 4.88 -29.89 -16.63
CA LEU A 590 3.65 -29.17 -16.31
C LEU A 590 3.11 -28.41 -17.51
N ARG A 591 3.99 -27.80 -18.32
CA ARG A 591 3.59 -27.12 -19.56
C ARG A 591 2.98 -28.09 -20.56
N ARG A 592 3.61 -29.25 -20.78
CA ARG A 592 3.09 -30.28 -21.70
C ARG A 592 1.74 -30.84 -21.26
N ASN A 593 1.49 -30.89 -19.95
CA ASN A 593 0.21 -31.35 -19.38
C ASN A 593 -0.85 -30.24 -19.31
N GLY A 594 -0.56 -29.02 -19.77
CA GLY A 594 -1.48 -27.88 -19.70
C GLY A 594 -1.74 -27.37 -18.27
N GLN A 595 -0.92 -27.74 -17.29
CA GLN A 595 -1.03 -27.30 -15.91
C GLN A 595 -0.25 -26.02 -15.60
N LEU A 596 0.71 -25.66 -16.47
CA LEU A 596 1.51 -24.45 -16.32
C LEU A 596 1.55 -23.66 -17.63
N GLU A 597 1.18 -22.40 -17.51
CA GLU A 597 1.37 -21.39 -18.56
C GLU A 597 2.32 -20.30 -18.05
N THR A 598 3.10 -19.70 -18.94
CA THR A 598 3.98 -18.59 -18.60
C THR A 598 3.75 -17.43 -19.56
N TRP A 599 3.43 -16.27 -19.01
CA TRP A 599 3.33 -15.02 -19.74
C TRP A 599 4.54 -14.16 -19.43
N THR A 600 5.14 -13.59 -20.45
CA THR A 600 6.25 -12.64 -20.31
C THR A 600 5.86 -11.31 -20.92
N ILE A 601 6.28 -10.25 -20.27
CA ILE A 601 6.03 -8.87 -20.66
C ILE A 601 7.30 -8.06 -20.44
N GLU A 602 7.62 -7.14 -21.32
CA GLU A 602 8.81 -6.29 -21.22
C GLU A 602 8.44 -4.91 -20.68
N GLY A 603 9.18 -4.42 -19.68
CA GLY A 603 9.05 -3.07 -19.16
C GLY A 603 7.84 -2.83 -18.24
N ALA A 604 7.17 -3.89 -17.75
CA ALA A 604 6.10 -3.75 -16.77
C ALA A 604 6.62 -3.38 -15.37
N GLY A 605 7.87 -3.74 -15.09
CA GLY A 605 8.50 -3.60 -13.79
C GLY A 605 7.99 -4.64 -12.78
N HIS A 606 8.67 -4.71 -11.62
CA HIS A 606 8.42 -5.74 -10.61
C HIS A 606 6.96 -5.77 -10.11
N THR A 607 6.34 -4.63 -9.95
CA THR A 607 4.99 -4.49 -9.38
C THR A 607 3.93 -4.00 -10.36
N PHE A 608 4.20 -4.04 -11.66
CA PHE A 608 3.27 -3.60 -12.71
C PHE A 608 2.76 -2.15 -12.47
N ASN A 609 3.69 -1.24 -12.23
CA ASN A 609 3.37 0.12 -11.81
C ASN A 609 2.98 1.08 -12.95
N SER A 610 3.03 0.68 -14.21
CA SER A 610 2.60 1.53 -15.32
C SER A 610 1.12 1.29 -15.66
N ALA A 611 0.43 2.32 -16.14
CA ALA A 611 -0.99 2.21 -16.51
C ALA A 611 -1.22 1.19 -17.62
N TRP A 612 -0.30 1.11 -18.60
CA TRP A 612 -0.39 0.15 -19.70
C TRP A 612 -0.18 -1.29 -19.21
N SER A 613 0.79 -1.54 -18.31
CA SER A 613 1.06 -2.89 -17.79
C SER A 613 -0.08 -3.39 -16.90
N LYS A 614 -0.69 -2.49 -16.09
CA LYS A 614 -1.90 -2.81 -15.34
C LYS A 614 -3.04 -3.23 -16.26
N ARG A 615 -3.31 -2.45 -17.28
CA ARG A 615 -4.37 -2.72 -18.28
C ARG A 615 -4.15 -4.04 -18.98
N TRP A 616 -2.92 -4.30 -19.41
CA TRP A 616 -2.52 -5.58 -19.99
C TRP A 616 -2.80 -6.76 -19.06
N LEU A 617 -2.46 -6.62 -17.78
CA LEU A 617 -2.67 -7.64 -16.77
C LEU A 617 -4.17 -7.86 -16.51
N GLU A 618 -4.95 -6.78 -16.35
CA GLU A 618 -6.39 -6.83 -16.12
C GLU A 618 -7.14 -7.55 -17.24
N GLU A 619 -6.82 -7.23 -18.49
CA GLU A 619 -7.46 -7.85 -19.66
C GLU A 619 -7.17 -9.33 -19.74
N ARG A 620 -5.92 -9.73 -19.54
CA ARG A 620 -5.50 -11.13 -19.60
C ARG A 620 -6.02 -11.96 -18.44
N LEU A 621 -6.02 -11.41 -17.21
CA LEU A 621 -6.58 -12.10 -16.06
C LEU A 621 -8.09 -12.24 -16.17
N ALA A 622 -8.80 -11.22 -16.64
CA ALA A 622 -10.22 -11.33 -16.89
C ALA A 622 -10.52 -12.42 -17.95
N ALA A 623 -9.76 -12.47 -19.04
CA ALA A 623 -9.93 -13.52 -20.06
C ALA A 623 -9.61 -14.92 -19.53
N LEU A 624 -8.54 -15.09 -18.74
CA LEU A 624 -8.15 -16.37 -18.13
C LEU A 624 -9.24 -16.90 -17.21
N LEU A 625 -9.73 -16.05 -16.31
CA LEU A 625 -10.68 -16.46 -15.27
C LEU A 625 -12.09 -16.63 -15.82
N LEU A 626 -12.47 -15.92 -16.90
CA LEU A 626 -13.74 -16.11 -17.62
C LEU A 626 -13.72 -17.34 -18.53
N GLY A 627 -12.58 -17.64 -19.15
CA GLY A 627 -12.46 -18.75 -20.13
C GLY A 627 -12.39 -20.14 -19.52
N GLY A 628 -12.21 -20.25 -18.22
CA GLY A 628 -12.08 -21.56 -17.52
C GLY A 628 -13.33 -22.43 -17.47
N GLN A 629 -14.49 -21.96 -17.96
CA GLN A 629 -15.76 -22.70 -17.94
C GLN A 629 -16.13 -23.41 -19.26
N GLY A 630 -15.26 -23.34 -20.28
CA GLY A 630 -15.61 -23.76 -21.65
C GLY A 630 -15.29 -25.20 -22.06
N ASN A 631 -14.68 -26.05 -21.22
CA ASN A 631 -14.37 -27.45 -21.61
C ASN A 631 -14.69 -28.46 -20.49
N GLY A 632 -15.96 -28.56 -20.15
CA GLY A 632 -16.48 -29.56 -19.20
C GLY A 632 -17.87 -30.02 -19.63
N THR A 633 -18.00 -30.58 -20.86
CA THR A 633 -19.12 -31.46 -21.23
C THR A 633 -18.57 -32.79 -21.66
#